data_a3b7918a500385c01d6345c2f513f359
#
_entry.id   a3b7918a500385c01d6345c2f513f359
#
_cell.length_a   1.000
_cell.length_b   1.000
_cell.length_c   1.000
_cell.angle_alpha   90.00
_cell.angle_beta   90.00
_cell.angle_gamma   90.00
#
_symmetry.space_group_name_H-M   'P 1'
#
loop_
_entity.id
_entity.type
_entity.pdbx_description
1 polymer ?
#
loop_
_entity_poly.entity_id
_entity_poly.type
_entity_poly.pdbx_seq_one_letter_code
_entity_poly.pdbx_strand_id
1 'polypeptide(L)'
;GLLRRQRQMCIRDRLTGVLLIHAFVTYSLLLKFLAQLNPLWFFNKMKEAAIFAFSTSSSAATIPVTLKTVNQDIGVDKDVASFVVPVGATINMDGTAIMQGMATIFIAQIAGMDLTLIQYVQVVLLAVITSIGTAAVPSAGTITLVIILQQFNLPLQAIGIILAVDRILDMIRTSVNITGDAMVACVVARSENSFNKEVFNKA
;
A
#
# COMPACT_ATOMS: atom_id res chain seq x y z
N GLY A 1 12.44 -14.65 24.98
CA GLY A 1 12.15 -15.28 23.67
C GLY A 1 10.66 -15.35 23.33
N LEU A 2 9.84 -15.95 24.19
CA LEU A 2 8.41 -16.22 23.91
C LEU A 2 7.60 -14.95 23.71
N LEU A 3 7.72 -13.97 24.60
CA LEU A 3 7.03 -12.68 24.53
C LEU A 3 7.39 -11.88 23.25
N ARG A 4 8.65 -11.96 22.81
CA ARG A 4 9.09 -11.30 21.58
C ARG A 4 8.43 -11.93 20.34
N ARG A 5 8.37 -13.25 20.28
CA ARG A 5 7.69 -13.97 19.18
C ARG A 5 6.20 -13.66 19.15
N GLN A 6 5.51 -13.64 20.29
CA GLN A 6 4.09 -13.28 20.38
C GLN A 6 3.84 -11.85 19.88
N ARG A 7 4.68 -10.88 20.24
CA ARG A 7 4.56 -9.49 19.75
C ARG A 7 4.77 -9.38 18.25
N GLN A 8 5.75 -10.10 17.70
CA GLN A 8 5.98 -10.14 16.24
C GLN A 8 4.80 -10.77 15.47
N MET A 9 4.22 -11.84 15.99
CA MET A 9 3.02 -12.43 15.41
C MET A 9 1.82 -11.48 15.48
N CYS A 10 1.64 -10.79 16.59
CA CYS A 10 0.53 -9.86 16.80
C CYS A 10 0.59 -8.69 15.81
N ILE A 11 1.75 -8.03 15.62
CA ILE A 11 1.86 -6.92 14.66
C ILE A 11 1.70 -7.41 13.23
N ARG A 12 2.30 -8.53 12.86
CA ARG A 12 2.18 -9.13 11.52
C ARG A 12 0.70 -9.39 11.18
N ASP A 13 -0.02 -10.07 12.06
CA ASP A 13 -1.39 -10.50 11.77
C ASP A 13 -2.35 -9.30 11.71
N ARG A 14 -2.20 -8.35 12.63
CA ARG A 14 -2.99 -7.11 12.61
C ARG A 14 -2.72 -6.27 11.35
N LEU A 15 -1.45 -6.09 11.00
CA LEU A 15 -1.09 -5.31 9.82
C LEU A 15 -1.57 -5.98 8.53
N THR A 16 -1.39 -7.30 8.41
CA THR A 16 -1.91 -8.07 7.28
C THR A 16 -3.43 -7.92 7.18
N GLY A 17 -4.15 -8.05 8.30
CA GLY A 17 -5.60 -7.88 8.32
C GLY A 17 -6.04 -6.49 7.84
N VAL A 18 -5.40 -5.43 8.32
CA VAL A 18 -5.74 -4.06 7.90
C VAL A 18 -5.41 -3.82 6.42
N LEU A 19 -4.27 -4.29 5.92
CA LEU A 19 -3.90 -4.20 4.51
C LEU A 19 -4.92 -4.92 3.60
N LEU A 20 -5.38 -6.11 3.99
CA LEU A 20 -6.40 -6.85 3.24
C LEU A 20 -7.76 -6.13 3.28
N ILE A 21 -8.18 -5.62 4.45
CA ILE A 21 -9.40 -4.83 4.56
C ILE A 21 -9.29 -3.58 3.67
N HIS A 22 -8.17 -2.88 3.69
CA HIS A 22 -7.94 -1.71 2.84
C HIS A 22 -8.06 -2.07 1.35
N ALA A 23 -7.35 -3.11 0.91
CA ALA A 23 -7.38 -3.53 -0.49
C ALA A 23 -8.80 -3.99 -0.93
N PHE A 24 -9.44 -4.87 -0.17
CA PHE A 24 -10.71 -5.46 -0.62
C PHE A 24 -11.94 -4.60 -0.30
N VAL A 25 -11.92 -3.82 0.76
CA VAL A 25 -13.07 -2.96 1.11
C VAL A 25 -12.91 -1.57 0.53
N THR A 26 -11.81 -0.86 0.85
CA THR A 26 -11.64 0.53 0.43
C THR A 26 -11.55 0.64 -1.10
N TYR A 27 -10.72 -0.16 -1.75
CA TYR A 27 -10.60 -0.12 -3.22
C TYR A 27 -11.89 -0.57 -3.91
N SER A 28 -12.61 -1.56 -3.35
CA SER A 28 -13.91 -1.96 -3.90
C SER A 28 -14.94 -0.84 -3.83
N LEU A 29 -14.97 -0.09 -2.74
CA LEU A 29 -15.87 1.06 -2.59
C LEU A 29 -15.49 2.16 -3.59
N LEU A 30 -14.21 2.50 -3.69
CA LEU A 30 -13.73 3.52 -4.63
C LEU A 30 -14.01 3.12 -6.09
N LEU A 31 -13.72 1.88 -6.48
CA LEU A 31 -14.04 1.36 -7.81
C LEU A 31 -15.55 1.42 -8.12
N LYS A 32 -16.38 1.02 -7.16
CA LYS A 32 -17.83 1.00 -7.35
C LYS A 32 -18.42 2.40 -7.42
N PHE A 33 -18.02 3.31 -6.53
CA PHE A 33 -18.64 4.63 -6.44
C PHE A 33 -18.01 5.67 -7.38
N LEU A 34 -16.68 5.66 -7.55
CA LEU A 34 -15.99 6.65 -8.39
C LEU A 34 -15.81 6.17 -9.84
N ALA A 35 -15.31 4.96 -10.03
CA ALA A 35 -15.08 4.42 -11.38
C ALA A 35 -16.30 3.71 -11.98
N GLN A 36 -17.30 3.34 -11.19
CA GLN A 36 -18.49 2.57 -11.59
C GLN A 36 -18.10 1.24 -12.29
N LEU A 37 -17.11 0.56 -11.74
CA LEU A 37 -16.58 -0.71 -12.21
C LEU A 37 -16.88 -1.84 -11.22
N ASN A 38 -16.93 -3.08 -11.72
CA ASN A 38 -17.10 -4.27 -10.88
C ASN A 38 -15.77 -4.62 -10.21
N PRO A 39 -15.67 -4.54 -8.86
CA PRO A 39 -14.42 -4.82 -8.16
C PRO A 39 -13.90 -6.25 -8.35
N LEU A 40 -14.79 -7.26 -8.45
CA LEU A 40 -14.38 -8.65 -8.63
C LEU A 40 -13.64 -8.86 -9.96
N TRP A 41 -14.11 -8.23 -11.03
CA TRP A 41 -13.45 -8.29 -12.32
C TRP A 41 -12.11 -7.56 -12.31
N PHE A 42 -12.06 -6.39 -11.64
CA PHE A 42 -10.82 -5.65 -11.47
C PHE A 42 -9.75 -6.50 -10.75
N PHE A 43 -10.07 -7.08 -9.59
CA PHE A 43 -9.10 -7.92 -8.87
C PHE A 43 -8.68 -9.17 -9.65
N ASN A 44 -9.61 -9.78 -10.41
CA ASN A 44 -9.26 -10.92 -11.25
C ASN A 44 -8.25 -10.55 -12.34
N LYS A 45 -8.38 -9.36 -12.93
CA LYS A 45 -7.43 -8.86 -13.94
C LYS A 45 -6.09 -8.43 -13.32
N MET A 46 -6.12 -7.87 -12.11
CA MET A 46 -4.92 -7.42 -11.39
C MET A 46 -4.07 -8.55 -10.79
N LYS A 47 -4.56 -9.78 -10.75
CA LYS A 47 -3.88 -10.90 -10.07
C LYS A 47 -2.44 -11.14 -10.53
N GLU A 48 -2.16 -11.05 -11.83
CA GLU A 48 -0.81 -11.27 -12.37
C GLU A 48 0.15 -10.18 -11.89
N ALA A 49 -0.25 -8.91 -11.98
CA ALA A 49 0.54 -7.79 -11.48
C ALA A 49 0.73 -7.85 -9.95
N ALA A 50 -0.32 -8.22 -9.22
CA ALA A 50 -0.26 -8.36 -7.76
C ALA A 50 0.70 -9.49 -7.32
N ILE A 51 0.71 -10.63 -8.00
CA ILE A 51 1.64 -11.75 -7.74
C ILE A 51 3.08 -11.33 -8.06
N PHE A 52 3.29 -10.61 -9.17
CA PHE A 52 4.61 -10.09 -9.52
C PHE A 52 5.13 -9.10 -8.48
N ALA A 53 4.29 -8.16 -8.05
CA ALA A 53 4.62 -7.21 -6.97
C ALA A 53 4.93 -7.92 -5.65
N PHE A 54 4.15 -8.93 -5.30
CA PHE A 54 4.39 -9.77 -4.13
C PHE A 54 5.77 -10.44 -4.20
N SER A 55 6.15 -10.94 -5.35
CA SER A 55 7.44 -11.64 -5.53
C SER A 55 8.63 -10.70 -5.48
N THR A 56 8.51 -9.50 -6.05
CA THR A 56 9.61 -8.52 -6.15
C THR A 56 9.73 -7.60 -4.94
N SER A 57 8.62 -7.35 -4.23
CA SER A 57 8.50 -6.30 -3.19
C SER A 57 8.94 -4.91 -3.69
N SER A 58 8.80 -4.64 -5.00
CA SER A 58 9.19 -3.37 -5.60
C SER A 58 8.12 -2.86 -6.55
N SER A 59 7.45 -1.78 -6.19
CA SER A 59 6.48 -1.11 -7.06
C SER A 59 7.15 -0.64 -8.35
N ALA A 60 8.38 -0.12 -8.28
CA ALA A 60 9.13 0.33 -9.45
C ALA A 60 9.40 -0.81 -10.43
N ALA A 61 9.84 -1.99 -9.94
CA ALA A 61 10.06 -3.16 -10.79
C ALA A 61 8.76 -3.70 -11.39
N THR A 62 7.61 -3.43 -10.77
CA THR A 62 6.29 -3.90 -11.21
C THR A 62 5.65 -2.95 -12.23
N ILE A 63 6.13 -1.70 -12.40
CA ILE A 63 5.55 -0.72 -13.33
C ILE A 63 5.24 -1.32 -14.71
N PRO A 64 6.17 -2.02 -15.40
CA PRO A 64 5.87 -2.54 -16.75
C PRO A 64 4.69 -3.53 -16.77
N VAL A 65 4.58 -4.39 -15.75
CA VAL A 65 3.50 -5.36 -15.64
C VAL A 65 2.19 -4.66 -15.32
N THR A 66 2.19 -3.70 -14.38
CA THR A 66 1.02 -2.91 -14.04
C THR A 66 0.51 -2.10 -15.24
N LEU A 67 1.41 -1.46 -15.99
CA LEU A 67 1.05 -0.71 -17.22
C LEU A 67 0.38 -1.61 -18.25
N LYS A 68 0.95 -2.80 -18.49
CA LYS A 68 0.36 -3.78 -19.41
C LYS A 68 -1.05 -4.16 -18.96
N THR A 69 -1.21 -4.56 -17.71
CA THR A 69 -2.50 -4.99 -17.15
C THR A 69 -3.52 -3.85 -17.20
N VAL A 70 -3.15 -2.64 -16.77
CA VAL A 70 -4.05 -1.49 -16.70
C VAL A 70 -4.52 -1.07 -18.10
N ASN A 71 -3.62 -1.06 -19.09
CA ASN A 71 -3.96 -0.66 -20.45
C ASN A 71 -4.66 -1.78 -21.23
N GLN A 72 -4.07 -3.00 -21.27
CA GLN A 72 -4.54 -4.05 -22.17
C GLN A 72 -5.70 -4.87 -21.61
N ASP A 73 -5.69 -5.13 -20.29
CA ASP A 73 -6.69 -6.02 -19.70
C ASP A 73 -7.83 -5.23 -19.02
N ILE A 74 -7.51 -4.09 -18.41
CA ILE A 74 -8.52 -3.25 -17.71
C ILE A 74 -9.15 -2.23 -18.69
N GLY A 75 -8.41 -1.73 -19.66
CA GLY A 75 -8.93 -0.83 -20.68
C GLY A 75 -8.79 0.66 -20.34
N VAL A 76 -7.82 1.01 -19.49
CA VAL A 76 -7.41 2.41 -19.29
C VAL A 76 -6.60 2.87 -20.51
N ASP A 77 -6.86 4.08 -20.98
CA ASP A 77 -6.11 4.67 -22.08
C ASP A 77 -4.60 4.71 -21.77
N LYS A 78 -3.79 4.56 -22.82
CA LYS A 78 -2.34 4.47 -22.69
C LYS A 78 -1.71 5.72 -22.10
N ASP A 79 -2.21 6.90 -22.45
CA ASP A 79 -1.64 8.17 -21.98
C ASP A 79 -1.92 8.34 -20.47
N VAL A 80 -3.15 8.04 -20.04
CA VAL A 80 -3.51 8.03 -18.61
C VAL A 80 -2.70 6.99 -17.84
N ALA A 81 -2.62 5.76 -18.33
CA ALA A 81 -1.87 4.69 -17.67
C ALA A 81 -0.39 5.04 -17.55
N SER A 82 0.23 5.55 -18.62
CA SER A 82 1.66 5.91 -18.66
C SER A 82 2.03 7.05 -17.71
N PHE A 83 1.08 7.88 -17.33
CA PHE A 83 1.27 8.93 -16.34
C PHE A 83 0.94 8.46 -14.92
N VAL A 84 -0.26 7.92 -14.72
CA VAL A 84 -0.79 7.61 -13.38
C VAL A 84 -0.02 6.48 -12.70
N VAL A 85 0.32 5.41 -13.42
CA VAL A 85 0.97 4.24 -12.81
C VAL A 85 2.39 4.55 -12.31
N PRO A 86 3.30 5.19 -13.08
CA PRO A 86 4.62 5.54 -12.56
C PRO A 86 4.59 6.58 -11.44
N VAL A 87 3.69 7.56 -11.52
CA VAL A 87 3.49 8.56 -10.45
C VAL A 87 2.94 7.88 -9.19
N GLY A 88 1.95 7.01 -9.35
CA GLY A 88 1.38 6.22 -8.26
C GLY A 88 2.42 5.38 -7.54
N ALA A 89 3.27 4.68 -8.26
CA ALA A 89 4.32 3.83 -7.69
C ALA A 89 5.24 4.56 -6.67
N THR A 90 5.29 5.90 -6.71
CA THR A 90 6.09 6.72 -5.79
C THR A 90 5.25 7.55 -4.82
N ILE A 91 4.04 7.96 -5.20
CA ILE A 91 3.20 8.87 -4.41
C ILE A 91 2.05 8.13 -3.71
N ASN A 92 1.45 7.15 -4.38
CA ASN A 92 0.31 6.40 -3.85
C ASN A 92 0.75 5.15 -3.07
N MET A 93 1.44 5.37 -1.95
CA MET A 93 1.96 4.32 -1.09
C MET A 93 1.11 4.15 0.18
N ASP A 94 -0.18 3.96 0.03
CA ASP A 94 -1.15 3.83 1.12
C ASP A 94 -0.89 2.61 2.02
N GLY A 95 -0.50 1.46 1.46
CA GLY A 95 -0.06 0.32 2.26
C GLY A 95 1.19 0.62 3.09
N THR A 96 2.10 1.47 2.59
CA THR A 96 3.27 1.94 3.34
C THR A 96 2.86 2.88 4.48
N ALA A 97 1.94 3.81 4.23
CA ALA A 97 1.41 4.70 5.26
C ALA A 97 0.72 3.92 6.39
N ILE A 98 -0.10 2.91 6.04
CA ILE A 98 -0.76 2.02 7.01
C ILE A 98 0.30 1.29 7.87
N MET A 99 1.32 0.73 7.23
CA MET A 99 2.40 0.04 7.96
C MET A 99 3.13 0.97 8.91
N GLN A 100 3.54 2.15 8.45
CA GLN A 100 4.27 3.11 9.27
C GLN A 100 3.43 3.61 10.46
N GLY A 101 2.16 3.94 10.24
CA GLY A 101 1.24 4.35 11.30
C GLY A 101 1.06 3.25 12.35
N MET A 102 0.73 2.04 11.92
CA MET A 102 0.53 0.92 12.83
C MET A 102 1.80 0.51 13.57
N ALA A 103 2.95 0.48 12.89
CA ALA A 103 4.23 0.17 13.50
C ALA A 103 4.61 1.21 14.56
N THR A 104 4.39 2.49 14.32
CA THR A 104 4.65 3.56 15.27
C THR A 104 3.80 3.40 16.54
N ILE A 105 2.50 3.19 16.38
CA ILE A 105 1.57 2.97 17.51
C ILE A 105 1.97 1.72 18.31
N PHE A 106 2.32 0.64 17.62
CA PHE A 106 2.75 -0.59 18.24
C PHE A 106 4.05 -0.41 19.04
N ILE A 107 5.01 0.33 18.50
CA ILE A 107 6.28 0.63 19.19
C ILE A 107 6.03 1.53 20.41
N ALA A 108 5.15 2.53 20.30
CA ALA A 108 4.75 3.37 21.43
C ALA A 108 4.15 2.54 22.57
N GLN A 109 3.24 1.61 22.26
CA GLN A 109 2.64 0.71 23.25
C GLN A 109 3.68 -0.20 23.92
N ILE A 110 4.66 -0.73 23.16
CA ILE A 110 5.75 -1.54 23.74
C ILE A 110 6.66 -0.71 24.65
N ALA A 111 6.88 0.55 24.29
CA ALA A 111 7.67 1.48 25.10
C ALA A 111 6.92 1.99 26.35
N GLY A 112 5.65 1.61 26.52
CA GLY A 112 4.84 2.07 27.64
C GLY A 112 4.42 3.55 27.50
N MET A 113 4.41 4.09 26.29
CA MET A 113 3.99 5.45 26.00
C MET A 113 2.52 5.47 25.58
N ASP A 114 1.69 6.16 26.33
CA ASP A 114 0.29 6.41 25.98
C ASP A 114 0.19 7.63 25.06
N LEU A 115 -0.22 7.42 23.82
CA LEU A 115 -0.41 8.48 22.86
C LEU A 115 -1.75 9.19 23.09
N THR A 116 -1.73 10.51 23.10
CA THR A 116 -2.94 11.35 23.10
C THR A 116 -3.63 11.30 21.73
N LEU A 117 -4.91 11.69 21.66
CA LEU A 117 -5.65 11.75 20.40
C LEU A 117 -4.94 12.63 19.35
N ILE A 118 -4.37 13.74 19.77
CA ILE A 118 -3.61 14.64 18.88
C ILE A 118 -2.38 13.95 18.34
N GLN A 119 -1.67 13.16 19.14
CA GLN A 119 -0.51 12.38 18.68
C GLN A 119 -0.90 11.28 17.71
N TYR A 120 -2.06 10.61 17.88
CA TYR A 120 -2.57 9.68 16.87
C TYR A 120 -2.79 10.37 15.51
N VAL A 121 -3.39 11.54 15.49
CA VAL A 121 -3.57 12.33 14.25
C VAL A 121 -2.21 12.71 13.64
N GLN A 122 -1.26 13.14 14.47
CA GLN A 122 0.10 13.46 14.01
C GLN A 122 0.82 12.22 13.42
N VAL A 123 0.68 11.04 14.03
CA VAL A 123 1.24 9.78 13.49
C VAL A 123 0.66 9.50 12.11
N VAL A 124 -0.66 9.63 11.94
CA VAL A 124 -1.31 9.40 10.64
C VAL A 124 -0.80 10.38 9.58
N LEU A 125 -0.75 11.69 9.89
CA LEU A 125 -0.27 12.71 8.97
C LEU A 125 1.20 12.47 8.57
N LEU A 126 2.06 12.18 9.55
CA LEU A 126 3.47 11.88 9.28
C LEU A 126 3.64 10.60 8.48
N ALA A 127 2.86 9.56 8.75
CA ALA A 127 2.90 8.32 7.98
C ALA A 127 2.51 8.57 6.51
N VAL A 128 1.50 9.39 6.25
CA VAL A 128 1.12 9.77 4.87
C VAL A 128 2.24 10.56 4.19
N ILE A 129 2.79 11.59 4.87
CA ILE A 129 3.85 12.43 4.28
C ILE A 129 5.12 11.62 4.02
N THR A 130 5.54 10.78 4.96
CA THR A 130 6.74 9.96 4.82
C THR A 130 6.57 8.83 3.79
N SER A 131 5.37 8.30 3.64
CA SER A 131 5.08 7.29 2.62
C SER A 131 5.25 7.85 1.20
N ILE A 132 4.81 9.09 0.95
CA ILE A 132 4.98 9.78 -0.35
C ILE A 132 6.47 9.98 -0.69
N GLY A 133 7.33 10.19 0.31
CA GLY A 133 8.78 10.32 0.11
C GLY A 133 9.55 9.00 0.09
N THR A 134 8.86 7.87 0.25
CA THR A 134 9.51 6.55 0.31
C THR A 134 9.85 6.05 -1.10
N ALA A 135 11.06 5.53 -1.30
CA ALA A 135 11.44 4.93 -2.57
C ALA A 135 10.65 3.65 -2.86
N ALA A 136 10.32 3.40 -4.12
CA ALA A 136 9.53 2.22 -4.56
C ALA A 136 10.39 0.94 -4.66
N VAL A 137 11.25 0.70 -3.66
CA VAL A 137 12.17 -0.43 -3.57
C VAL A 137 11.95 -1.22 -2.27
N PRO A 138 12.40 -2.49 -2.19
CA PRO A 138 12.18 -3.33 -1.02
C PRO A 138 12.64 -2.70 0.29
N SER A 139 11.86 -2.87 1.35
CA SER A 139 12.10 -2.40 2.73
C SER A 139 12.27 -0.89 2.92
N ALA A 140 12.11 -0.06 1.90
CA ALA A 140 12.25 1.39 2.02
C ALA A 140 11.28 2.00 3.04
N GLY A 141 10.05 1.49 3.13
CA GLY A 141 9.07 1.95 4.12
C GLY A 141 9.49 1.74 5.56
N THR A 142 10.24 0.70 5.85
CA THR A 142 10.78 0.43 7.20
C THR A 142 11.95 1.35 7.52
N ILE A 143 12.74 1.75 6.52
CA ILE A 143 13.82 2.73 6.70
C ILE A 143 13.21 4.11 7.01
N THR A 144 12.20 4.55 6.28
CA THR A 144 11.55 5.85 6.49
C THR A 144 10.71 5.90 7.79
N LEU A 145 10.32 4.75 8.35
CA LEU A 145 9.70 4.66 9.68
C LEU A 145 10.58 5.30 10.78
N VAL A 146 11.90 5.27 10.63
CA VAL A 146 12.86 5.91 11.56
C VAL A 146 12.50 7.38 11.78
N ILE A 147 12.11 8.09 10.74
CA ILE A 147 11.77 9.52 10.78
C ILE A 147 10.59 9.75 11.75
N ILE A 148 9.56 8.90 11.66
CA ILE A 148 8.37 9.01 12.51
C ILE A 148 8.75 8.68 13.96
N LEU A 149 9.52 7.62 14.18
CA LEU A 149 9.91 7.22 15.55
C LEU A 149 10.76 8.30 16.23
N GLN A 150 11.65 8.96 15.50
CA GLN A 150 12.45 10.08 16.03
C GLN A 150 11.58 11.27 16.43
N GLN A 151 10.56 11.59 15.62
CA GLN A 151 9.65 12.70 15.93
C GLN A 151 8.90 12.50 17.26
N PHE A 152 8.59 11.25 17.60
CA PHE A 152 7.90 10.93 18.87
C PHE A 152 8.86 10.47 19.99
N ASN A 153 10.18 10.60 19.82
CA ASN A 153 11.20 10.14 20.77
C ASN A 153 11.03 8.66 21.14
N LEU A 154 10.58 7.84 20.18
CA LEU A 154 10.40 6.41 20.36
C LEU A 154 11.73 5.65 20.21
N PRO A 155 11.92 4.51 20.93
CA PRO A 155 13.16 3.77 20.90
C PRO A 155 13.40 3.15 19.52
N LEU A 156 14.44 3.58 18.82
CA LEU A 156 14.81 3.07 17.49
C LEU A 156 15.16 1.58 17.49
N GLN A 157 15.65 1.06 18.61
CA GLN A 157 15.98 -0.37 18.77
C GLN A 157 14.76 -1.27 18.55
N ALA A 158 13.54 -0.73 18.77
CA ALA A 158 12.29 -1.47 18.56
C ALA A 158 12.00 -1.76 17.08
N ILE A 159 12.63 -1.05 16.13
CA ILE A 159 12.56 -1.35 14.69
C ILE A 159 12.97 -2.79 14.40
N GLY A 160 13.92 -3.34 15.15
CA GLY A 160 14.33 -4.74 15.02
C GLY A 160 13.19 -5.76 15.20
N ILE A 161 12.07 -5.37 15.84
CA ILE A 161 10.87 -6.20 15.93
C ILE A 161 10.12 -6.20 14.59
N ILE A 162 10.02 -5.04 13.97
CA ILE A 162 9.36 -4.86 12.66
C ILE A 162 10.19 -5.53 11.57
N LEU A 163 11.50 -5.29 11.51
CA LEU A 163 12.41 -5.89 10.54
C LEU A 163 12.33 -7.42 10.50
N ALA A 164 12.10 -8.06 11.64
CA ALA A 164 12.00 -9.52 11.70
C ALA A 164 10.79 -10.10 10.94
N VAL A 165 9.77 -9.29 10.66
CA VAL A 165 8.56 -9.69 9.93
C VAL A 165 8.37 -8.88 8.64
N ASP A 166 9.24 -7.91 8.40
CA ASP A 166 9.13 -6.92 7.31
C ASP A 166 9.03 -7.58 5.94
N ARG A 167 9.81 -8.62 5.67
CA ARG A 167 9.85 -9.24 4.34
C ARG A 167 8.45 -9.66 3.84
N ILE A 168 7.68 -10.36 4.65
CA ILE A 168 6.33 -10.81 4.28
C ILE A 168 5.37 -9.62 4.18
N LEU A 169 5.49 -8.70 5.14
CA LEU A 169 4.66 -7.49 5.14
C LEU A 169 4.94 -6.60 3.93
N ASP A 170 6.20 -6.49 3.51
CA ASP A 170 6.61 -5.74 2.33
C ASP A 170 6.05 -6.33 1.03
N MET A 171 6.04 -7.65 0.90
CA MET A 171 5.43 -8.36 -0.23
C MET A 171 3.94 -8.05 -0.34
N ILE A 172 3.20 -8.13 0.77
CA ILE A 172 1.76 -7.83 0.82
C ILE A 172 1.52 -6.33 0.54
N ARG A 173 2.26 -5.46 1.22
CA ARG A 173 2.18 -4.01 1.08
C ARG A 173 2.39 -3.54 -0.35
N THR A 174 3.40 -4.07 -1.03
CA THR A 174 3.70 -3.75 -2.42
C THR A 174 2.57 -4.16 -3.34
N SER A 175 1.98 -5.35 -3.15
CA SER A 175 0.81 -5.79 -3.91
C SER A 175 -0.40 -4.87 -3.68
N VAL A 176 -0.60 -4.38 -2.46
CA VAL A 176 -1.67 -3.41 -2.15
C VAL A 176 -1.40 -2.09 -2.87
N ASN A 177 -0.19 -1.53 -2.76
CA ASN A 177 0.17 -0.26 -3.39
C ASN A 177 -0.09 -0.27 -4.90
N ILE A 178 0.43 -1.26 -5.64
CA ILE A 178 0.24 -1.31 -7.11
C ILE A 178 -1.21 -1.55 -7.51
N THR A 179 -1.98 -2.22 -6.66
CA THR A 179 -3.42 -2.38 -6.89
C THR A 179 -4.14 -1.04 -6.69
N GLY A 180 -3.71 -0.23 -5.73
CA GLY A 180 -4.14 1.15 -5.54
C GLY A 180 -3.82 2.02 -6.76
N ASP A 181 -2.59 1.92 -7.31
CA ASP A 181 -2.19 2.66 -8.51
C ASP A 181 -3.11 2.36 -9.69
N ALA A 182 -3.40 1.08 -9.91
CA ALA A 182 -4.32 0.65 -10.98
C ALA A 182 -5.76 1.12 -10.73
N MET A 183 -6.22 1.12 -9.48
CA MET A 183 -7.53 1.64 -9.10
C MET A 183 -7.63 3.14 -9.38
N VAL A 184 -6.62 3.92 -8.98
CA VAL A 184 -6.56 5.37 -9.27
C VAL A 184 -6.54 5.62 -10.78
N ALA A 185 -5.78 4.84 -11.56
CA ALA A 185 -5.78 4.93 -13.02
C ALA A 185 -7.18 4.70 -13.63
N CYS A 186 -7.96 3.75 -13.08
CA CYS A 186 -9.35 3.54 -13.50
C CYS A 186 -10.23 4.76 -13.17
N VAL A 187 -10.10 5.34 -11.97
CA VAL A 187 -10.87 6.51 -11.56
C VAL A 187 -10.56 7.70 -12.46
N VAL A 188 -9.28 7.98 -12.70
CA VAL A 188 -8.84 9.09 -13.59
C VAL A 188 -9.35 8.87 -15.01
N ALA A 189 -9.15 7.68 -15.59
CA ALA A 189 -9.61 7.38 -16.94
C ALA A 189 -11.13 7.50 -17.09
N ARG A 190 -11.88 7.16 -16.04
CA ARG A 190 -13.34 7.35 -16.03
C ARG A 190 -13.74 8.81 -15.96
N SER A 191 -13.03 9.65 -15.21
CA SER A 191 -13.30 11.10 -15.15
C SER A 191 -12.95 11.82 -16.46
N GLU A 192 -11.89 11.35 -17.14
CA GLU A 192 -11.43 11.91 -18.43
C GLU A 192 -12.12 11.29 -19.65
N ASN A 193 -13.11 10.40 -19.48
CA ASN A 193 -13.77 9.66 -20.56
C ASN A 193 -12.80 8.85 -21.45
N SER A 194 -11.67 8.45 -20.93
CA SER A 194 -10.59 7.69 -21.59
C SER A 194 -10.51 6.23 -21.12
N PHE A 195 -11.68 5.64 -20.77
CA PHE A 195 -11.81 4.27 -20.30
C PHE A 195 -12.59 3.39 -21.27
N ASN A 196 -12.02 2.28 -21.71
CA ASN A 196 -12.67 1.33 -22.63
C ASN A 196 -13.40 0.22 -21.86
N LYS A 197 -14.74 0.38 -21.72
CA LYS A 197 -15.59 -0.61 -21.05
C LYS A 197 -15.66 -1.95 -21.76
N GLU A 198 -15.50 -1.99 -23.09
CA GLU A 198 -15.55 -3.25 -23.84
C GLU A 198 -14.35 -4.15 -23.49
N VAL A 199 -13.16 -3.56 -23.34
CA VAL A 199 -11.97 -4.26 -22.88
C VAL A 199 -12.14 -4.76 -21.45
N PHE A 200 -12.70 -3.92 -20.58
CA PHE A 200 -12.94 -4.32 -19.18
C PHE A 200 -13.92 -5.49 -19.06
N ASN A 201 -14.97 -5.51 -19.89
CA ASN A 201 -16.03 -6.52 -19.86
C ASN A 201 -15.67 -7.83 -20.61
N LYS A 202 -14.56 -7.86 -21.35
CA LYS A 202 -14.06 -9.12 -21.92
C LYS A 202 -13.53 -9.99 -20.78
N ALA A 203 -14.04 -11.24 -20.72
CA ALA A 203 -13.63 -12.24 -19.72
C ALA A 203 -12.18 -12.69 -19.91
#